data_2f3885e3decb15246490d5d59df65acc
#
_entry.id   2f3885e3decb15246490d5d59df65acc
#
_cell.length_a   1.000
_cell.length_b   1.000
_cell.length_c   1.000
_cell.angle_alpha   90.00
_cell.angle_beta   90.00
_cell.angle_gamma   90.00
#
_symmetry.space_group_name_H-M   'P 1'
#
loop_
_entity.id
_entity.type
_entity.pdbx_description
1 polymer ?
#
loop_
_entity_poly.entity_id
_entity_poly.type
_entity_poly.pdbx_seq_one_letter_code
_entity_poly.pdbx_strand_id
1 'polypeptide(L)'
;VFVILLRSLAFLTVFCGVGSVAFLSWPQHLQAQSVSAATMQEVLAAPAVTVGALVLDRAALNAVYTQTNYALLWGDARRRQVALSTLEAADAHGLVPSDYHVSEITAEQNPQQLDLLLTDALMRYASDVRVGRVSPRQVKGERFSPSQKIDPVAVVLEAAKASDLKGYLEGLPPQSPVYRGLQMALAKLRSWEAQGEWPKISEGSKLEPGKSSPRVVQLRKRLAATGELAEAVNDDSPLYDDKLAQAVRLYQDRSGLEPDGVVGRATVAALNVPLSRRIAQVKANMERLRWQPAQLGSRYVFVNIPAYQLVAVADGKVQLNMKVIVGRPKRPSPVFADLIRMVEFNPDWHVPPTIAREDVLPHLIEDPNYALEHKNVRIYQAGVEVDPHTVDWTTANIRDYRLRAEPGPRNPLGTVKFLFPNRFDVYLHDTNE
;
A
#
# COMPACT_ATOMS: atom_id res chain seq x y z
N VAL A 1 -0.12 -4.18 -4.72
CA VAL A 1 0.16 -4.90 -3.47
C VAL A 1 -1.07 -5.70 -3.11
N PHE A 2 -0.93 -6.99 -2.95
CA PHE A 2 -1.99 -7.93 -2.65
C PHE A 2 -1.72 -8.54 -1.28
N VAL A 3 -2.69 -8.51 -0.37
CA VAL A 3 -2.52 -9.04 0.98
C VAL A 3 -3.63 -10.07 1.26
N ILE A 4 -3.25 -11.25 1.68
CA ILE A 4 -4.16 -12.33 2.06
C ILE A 4 -3.92 -12.69 3.52
N LEU A 5 -4.99 -12.67 4.31
CA LEU A 5 -4.96 -12.94 5.75
C LEU A 5 -5.36 -14.41 6.05
N LEU A 6 -4.60 -15.06 6.90
CA LEU A 6 -4.90 -16.40 7.43
C LEU A 6 -5.46 -16.29 8.85
N ARG A 7 -6.66 -16.76 9.10
CA ARG A 7 -7.29 -16.75 10.43
C ARG A 7 -6.76 -17.89 11.29
N SER A 8 -6.24 -17.57 12.48
CA SER A 8 -6.06 -18.57 13.54
C SER A 8 -7.43 -18.89 14.16
N LEU A 9 -7.83 -20.16 14.18
CA LEU A 9 -8.98 -20.61 14.98
C LEU A 9 -8.58 -20.51 16.47
N ALA A 10 -9.01 -19.45 17.13
CA ALA A 10 -9.03 -19.40 18.59
C ALA A 10 -10.49 -19.59 19.02
N PHE A 11 -10.76 -20.63 19.79
CA PHE A 11 -12.03 -20.85 20.46
C PHE A 11 -12.25 -19.74 21.49
N LEU A 12 -13.29 -18.92 21.28
CA LEU A 12 -13.71 -17.91 22.24
C LEU A 12 -14.91 -18.46 23.03
N THR A 13 -14.70 -18.74 24.29
CA THR A 13 -15.78 -18.98 25.26
C THR A 13 -16.53 -17.67 25.49
N VAL A 14 -17.84 -17.68 25.18
CA VAL A 14 -18.76 -16.57 25.44
C VAL A 14 -19.11 -16.54 26.91
N PHE A 15 -18.71 -15.51 27.62
CA PHE A 15 -19.27 -15.13 28.92
C PHE A 15 -20.33 -14.05 28.70
N CYS A 16 -21.61 -14.39 28.92
CA CYS A 16 -22.68 -13.41 29.06
C CYS A 16 -22.55 -12.72 30.41
N GLY A 17 -22.07 -11.49 30.42
CA GLY A 17 -22.14 -10.61 31.58
C GLY A 17 -23.13 -9.49 31.31
N VAL A 18 -24.19 -9.43 32.12
CA VAL A 18 -25.16 -8.32 32.15
C VAL A 18 -24.44 -7.08 32.65
N GLY A 19 -24.14 -6.14 31.78
CA GLY A 19 -23.43 -4.91 32.11
C GLY A 19 -24.41 -3.78 32.44
N SER A 20 -24.35 -3.30 33.66
CA SER A 20 -24.95 -2.05 34.13
C SER A 20 -24.38 -0.88 33.32
N VAL A 21 -25.23 0.02 32.85
CA VAL A 21 -24.86 1.26 32.20
C VAL A 21 -24.19 2.16 33.23
N ALA A 22 -22.87 2.14 33.27
CA ALA A 22 -22.09 3.11 34.03
C ALA A 22 -22.03 4.41 33.22
N PHE A 23 -22.57 5.50 33.76
CA PHE A 23 -22.27 6.85 33.32
C PHE A 23 -20.76 7.06 33.49
N LEU A 24 -20.00 7.00 32.38
CA LEU A 24 -18.59 7.28 32.33
C LEU A 24 -18.39 8.78 32.64
N SER A 25 -17.96 9.07 33.86
CA SER A 25 -17.48 10.39 34.24
C SER A 25 -16.19 10.70 33.47
N TRP A 26 -16.15 11.86 32.83
CA TRP A 26 -14.94 12.36 32.17
C TRP A 26 -13.79 12.52 33.17
N PRO A 27 -12.54 12.20 32.79
CA PRO A 27 -11.39 12.35 33.69
C PRO A 27 -11.26 13.79 34.18
N GLN A 28 -11.00 14.00 35.48
CA GLN A 28 -10.93 15.32 36.13
C GLN A 28 -9.85 16.27 35.55
N HIS A 29 -8.89 15.79 34.77
CA HIS A 29 -7.89 16.63 34.11
C HIS A 29 -8.45 17.50 32.96
N LEU A 30 -9.71 17.29 32.55
CA LEU A 30 -10.41 18.15 31.60
C LEU A 30 -11.09 19.35 32.26
N GLN A 31 -11.00 19.50 33.58
CA GLN A 31 -11.69 20.58 34.35
C GLN A 31 -10.87 21.86 34.52
N ALA A 32 -9.66 21.96 33.99
CA ALA A 32 -8.82 23.15 34.15
C ALA A 32 -8.96 24.11 32.98
N GLN A 33 -9.80 25.05 33.11
CA GLN A 33 -10.03 26.38 32.53
C GLN A 33 -11.48 26.53 32.03
N SER A 34 -12.26 27.27 32.80
CA SER A 34 -13.64 27.62 32.49
C SER A 34 -13.72 28.72 31.41
N VAL A 35 -13.36 28.36 30.18
CA VAL A 35 -13.92 29.03 29.02
C VAL A 35 -15.35 28.51 28.91
N SER A 36 -16.32 29.39 28.93
CA SER A 36 -17.73 29.03 29.03
C SER A 36 -18.13 28.06 27.91
N ALA A 37 -18.70 26.89 28.26
CA ALA A 37 -19.30 25.96 27.29
C ALA A 37 -20.34 26.66 26.38
N ALA A 38 -21.02 27.67 26.90
CA ALA A 38 -21.91 28.53 26.14
C ALA A 38 -21.24 29.22 24.95
N THR A 39 -20.02 29.71 25.12
CA THR A 39 -19.28 30.40 24.04
C THR A 39 -18.86 29.45 22.94
N MET A 40 -18.47 28.19 23.24
CA MET A 40 -18.13 27.17 22.22
C MET A 40 -19.43 26.77 21.44
N GLN A 41 -20.54 26.63 22.13
CA GLN A 41 -21.80 26.33 21.51
C GLN A 41 -22.28 27.44 20.55
N GLU A 42 -22.10 28.71 20.92
CA GLU A 42 -22.41 29.86 20.06
C GLU A 42 -21.54 29.87 18.78
N VAL A 43 -20.24 29.64 18.91
CA VAL A 43 -19.34 29.56 17.75
C VAL A 43 -19.77 28.46 16.79
N LEU A 44 -20.13 27.30 17.31
CA LEU A 44 -20.56 26.14 16.49
C LEU A 44 -22.00 26.30 15.95
N ALA A 45 -22.83 27.14 16.54
CA ALA A 45 -24.16 27.47 16.01
C ALA A 45 -24.10 28.40 14.77
N ALA A 46 -23.00 29.13 14.56
CA ALA A 46 -22.83 30.02 13.44
C ALA A 46 -22.95 29.28 12.10
N PRO A 47 -23.37 29.96 11.00
CA PRO A 47 -23.47 29.32 9.67
C PRO A 47 -22.17 28.69 9.17
N ALA A 48 -21.01 29.28 9.53
CA ALA A 48 -19.67 28.75 9.25
C ALA A 48 -18.78 28.91 10.49
N VAL A 49 -17.93 27.94 10.75
CA VAL A 49 -16.90 28.00 11.78
C VAL A 49 -15.60 28.46 11.13
N THR A 50 -15.11 29.63 11.48
CA THR A 50 -13.90 30.22 10.90
C THR A 50 -12.90 30.56 11.98
N VAL A 51 -11.59 30.36 11.67
CA VAL A 51 -10.47 30.86 12.46
C VAL A 51 -9.52 31.56 11.50
N GLY A 52 -9.39 32.88 11.64
CA GLY A 52 -8.71 33.69 10.64
C GLY A 52 -9.34 33.53 9.26
N ALA A 53 -8.55 33.14 8.27
CA ALA A 53 -9.00 32.87 6.89
C ALA A 53 -9.49 31.41 6.67
N LEU A 54 -9.30 30.54 7.63
CA LEU A 54 -9.66 29.12 7.51
C LEU A 54 -11.15 28.90 7.77
N VAL A 55 -11.76 28.06 6.94
CA VAL A 55 -13.10 27.52 7.15
C VAL A 55 -12.96 26.07 7.59
N LEU A 56 -13.42 25.76 8.81
CA LEU A 56 -13.31 24.44 9.42
C LEU A 56 -14.54 23.59 9.12
N ASP A 57 -14.44 22.27 9.28
CA ASP A 57 -15.56 21.35 9.12
C ASP A 57 -16.54 21.47 10.29
N ARG A 58 -17.51 22.39 10.14
CA ARG A 58 -18.53 22.65 11.14
C ARG A 58 -19.31 21.39 11.54
N ALA A 59 -19.65 20.52 10.58
CA ALA A 59 -20.48 19.34 10.87
C ALA A 59 -19.71 18.35 11.74
N ALA A 60 -18.47 18.10 11.42
CA ALA A 60 -17.61 17.22 12.20
C ALA A 60 -17.28 17.81 13.58
N LEU A 61 -16.99 19.11 13.67
CA LEU A 61 -16.77 19.80 14.94
C LEU A 61 -18.01 19.74 15.85
N ASN A 62 -19.21 20.03 15.31
CA ASN A 62 -20.45 19.89 16.07
C ASN A 62 -20.63 18.45 16.60
N ALA A 63 -20.35 17.44 15.79
CA ALA A 63 -20.45 16.04 16.21
C ALA A 63 -19.50 15.70 17.37
N VAL A 64 -18.30 16.30 17.40
CA VAL A 64 -17.34 16.14 18.51
C VAL A 64 -17.83 16.88 19.75
N TYR A 65 -18.07 18.18 19.65
CA TYR A 65 -18.31 19.03 20.84
C TYR A 65 -19.68 18.81 21.49
N THR A 66 -20.69 18.39 20.74
CA THR A 66 -21.97 17.96 21.33
C THR A 66 -21.80 16.77 22.28
N GLN A 67 -20.91 15.80 21.92
CA GLN A 67 -20.64 14.64 22.76
C GLN A 67 -19.79 14.95 24.00
N THR A 68 -19.13 16.12 24.02
CA THR A 68 -18.28 16.56 25.14
C THR A 68 -18.88 17.71 25.94
N ASN A 69 -20.18 18.01 25.78
CA ASN A 69 -20.86 19.14 26.38
C ASN A 69 -20.12 20.46 26.16
N TYR A 70 -19.57 20.63 24.94
CA TYR A 70 -18.81 21.80 24.50
C TYR A 70 -17.55 22.12 25.34
N ALA A 71 -17.02 21.12 26.08
CA ALA A 71 -15.77 21.26 26.81
C ALA A 71 -14.55 21.31 25.87
N LEU A 72 -13.53 22.05 26.25
CA LEU A 72 -12.24 22.04 25.55
C LEU A 72 -11.58 20.66 25.66
N LEU A 73 -11.12 20.11 24.54
CA LEU A 73 -10.44 18.80 24.47
C LEU A 73 -8.93 18.93 24.73
N TRP A 74 -8.37 20.05 24.34
CA TRP A 74 -6.93 20.30 24.33
C TRP A 74 -6.51 21.35 25.36
N GLY A 75 -7.20 21.44 26.50
CA GLY A 75 -6.88 22.38 27.58
C GLY A 75 -5.52 22.13 28.22
N ASP A 76 -5.04 20.88 28.23
CA ASP A 76 -3.73 20.53 28.76
C ASP A 76 -2.61 20.88 27.75
N ALA A 77 -1.62 21.68 28.19
CA ALA A 77 -0.53 22.16 27.35
C ALA A 77 0.37 21.01 26.83
N ARG A 78 0.59 19.95 27.62
CA ARG A 78 1.42 18.81 27.22
C ARG A 78 0.71 18.02 26.12
N ARG A 79 -0.60 17.82 26.23
CA ARG A 79 -1.41 17.13 25.23
C ARG A 79 -1.45 17.93 23.93
N ARG A 80 -1.61 19.28 24.01
CA ARG A 80 -1.51 20.15 22.83
C ARG A 80 -0.16 19.99 22.13
N GLN A 81 0.93 19.98 22.89
CA GLN A 81 2.28 19.81 22.31
C GLN A 81 2.44 18.47 21.62
N VAL A 82 1.91 17.37 22.20
CA VAL A 82 1.93 16.04 21.55
C VAL A 82 1.12 16.06 20.26
N ALA A 83 -0.08 16.64 20.26
CA ALA A 83 -0.91 16.76 19.07
C ALA A 83 -0.19 17.57 17.98
N LEU A 84 0.31 18.77 18.32
CA LEU A 84 1.03 19.63 17.38
C LEU A 84 2.27 18.95 16.81
N SER A 85 3.11 18.31 17.65
CA SER A 85 4.31 17.60 17.18
C SER A 85 3.96 16.44 16.23
N THR A 86 2.81 15.79 16.42
CA THR A 86 2.33 14.76 15.50
C THR A 86 1.97 15.35 14.14
N LEU A 87 1.31 16.51 14.11
CA LEU A 87 0.95 17.20 12.86
C LEU A 87 2.18 17.76 12.14
N GLU A 88 3.15 18.32 12.89
CA GLU A 88 4.44 18.76 12.37
C GLU A 88 5.20 17.61 11.70
N ALA A 89 5.15 16.41 12.30
CA ALA A 89 5.78 15.21 11.78
C ALA A 89 4.97 14.48 10.67
N ALA A 90 3.85 15.04 10.20
CA ALA A 90 3.01 14.43 9.14
C ALA A 90 3.80 14.15 7.86
N ASP A 91 4.85 14.90 7.62
CA ASP A 91 5.73 14.72 6.47
C ASP A 91 6.49 13.38 6.51
N ALA A 92 6.77 12.80 7.68
CA ALA A 92 7.35 11.46 7.82
C ALA A 92 6.43 10.37 7.23
N HIS A 93 5.15 10.69 7.09
CA HIS A 93 4.14 9.86 6.41
C HIS A 93 3.93 10.28 4.94
N GLY A 94 4.74 11.17 4.38
CA GLY A 94 4.59 11.69 3.02
C GLY A 94 3.42 12.65 2.84
N LEU A 95 2.81 13.10 3.94
CA LEU A 95 1.79 14.13 4.01
C LEU A 95 2.43 15.53 4.07
N VAL A 96 1.63 16.59 4.07
CA VAL A 96 2.13 17.98 4.09
C VAL A 96 1.64 18.65 5.37
N PRO A 97 2.53 19.02 6.32
CA PRO A 97 2.14 19.59 7.61
C PRO A 97 1.23 20.82 7.52
N SER A 98 1.43 21.68 6.51
CA SER A 98 0.58 22.86 6.31
C SER A 98 -0.88 22.55 6.00
N ASP A 99 -1.20 21.32 5.55
CA ASP A 99 -2.59 20.90 5.32
C ASP A 99 -3.36 20.66 6.63
N TYR A 100 -2.64 20.68 7.76
CA TYR A 100 -3.17 20.44 9.11
C TYR A 100 -3.05 21.68 10.01
N HIS A 101 -3.10 22.87 9.44
CA HIS A 101 -3.14 24.15 10.15
C HIS A 101 -2.00 24.38 11.15
N VAL A 102 -0.82 23.77 10.93
CA VAL A 102 0.32 23.81 11.87
C VAL A 102 0.74 25.24 12.19
N SER A 103 0.83 26.13 11.17
CA SER A 103 1.20 27.53 11.34
C SER A 103 0.17 28.31 12.15
N GLU A 104 -1.10 28.10 11.88
CA GLU A 104 -2.22 28.76 12.55
C GLU A 104 -2.33 28.29 13.99
N ILE A 105 -2.21 26.97 14.26
CA ILE A 105 -2.20 26.39 15.61
C ILE A 105 -1.05 26.99 16.44
N THR A 106 0.13 27.14 15.83
CA THR A 106 1.31 27.68 16.52
C THR A 106 1.15 29.18 16.87
N ALA A 107 0.47 29.94 16.02
CA ALA A 107 0.26 31.39 16.21
C ALA A 107 -0.95 31.70 17.11
N GLU A 108 -1.90 30.78 17.27
CA GLU A 108 -3.20 31.01 17.93
C GLU A 108 -3.05 31.09 19.45
N GLN A 109 -3.61 32.14 20.05
CA GLN A 109 -3.58 32.40 21.50
C GLN A 109 -4.97 32.20 22.15
N ASN A 110 -6.05 32.29 21.39
CA ASN A 110 -7.39 32.08 21.91
C ASN A 110 -7.63 30.57 22.16
N PRO A 111 -7.90 30.16 23.41
CA PRO A 111 -8.01 28.73 23.73
C PRO A 111 -9.11 27.99 22.97
N GLN A 112 -10.20 28.67 22.64
CA GLN A 112 -11.31 28.03 21.88
C GLN A 112 -10.95 27.85 20.42
N GLN A 113 -10.38 28.88 19.80
CA GLN A 113 -9.94 28.83 18.40
C GLN A 113 -8.85 27.79 18.23
N LEU A 114 -7.90 27.72 19.17
CA LEU A 114 -6.85 26.70 19.21
C LEU A 114 -7.43 25.30 19.35
N ASP A 115 -8.42 25.11 20.20
CA ASP A 115 -9.08 23.81 20.42
C ASP A 115 -9.82 23.35 19.15
N LEU A 116 -10.52 24.26 18.46
CA LEU A 116 -11.19 24.02 17.18
C LEU A 116 -10.19 23.65 16.07
N LEU A 117 -9.09 24.41 15.97
CA LEU A 117 -8.03 24.14 14.97
C LEU A 117 -7.40 22.77 15.18
N LEU A 118 -7.01 22.43 16.41
CA LEU A 118 -6.42 21.12 16.73
C LEU A 118 -7.39 19.98 16.46
N THR A 119 -8.67 20.15 16.81
CA THR A 119 -9.70 19.13 16.57
C THR A 119 -9.88 18.89 15.08
N ASP A 120 -10.06 19.92 14.27
CA ASP A 120 -10.20 19.81 12.81
C ASP A 120 -8.95 19.21 12.17
N ALA A 121 -7.77 19.69 12.57
CA ALA A 121 -6.49 19.18 12.07
C ALA A 121 -6.27 17.70 12.38
N LEU A 122 -6.57 17.25 13.60
CA LEU A 122 -6.43 15.86 13.99
C LEU A 122 -7.44 14.96 13.27
N MET A 123 -8.67 15.42 13.04
CA MET A 123 -9.66 14.68 12.24
C MET A 123 -9.18 14.47 10.79
N ARG A 124 -8.65 15.54 10.17
CA ARG A 124 -8.06 15.47 8.81
C ARG A 124 -6.86 14.55 8.77
N TYR A 125 -5.91 14.74 9.69
CA TYR A 125 -4.70 13.92 9.78
C TYR A 125 -5.04 12.44 9.98
N ALA A 126 -5.95 12.12 10.91
CA ALA A 126 -6.37 10.76 11.16
C ALA A 126 -6.97 10.09 9.92
N SER A 127 -7.81 10.81 9.19
CA SER A 127 -8.37 10.34 7.92
C SER A 127 -7.27 10.09 6.89
N ASP A 128 -6.41 11.08 6.66
CA ASP A 128 -5.37 11.04 5.64
C ASP A 128 -4.32 9.95 5.91
N VAL A 129 -3.90 9.81 7.17
CA VAL A 129 -2.84 8.85 7.52
C VAL A 129 -3.35 7.41 7.56
N ARG A 130 -4.65 7.19 7.84
CA ARG A 130 -5.21 5.86 8.00
C ARG A 130 -5.85 5.29 6.73
N VAL A 131 -6.61 6.09 5.99
CA VAL A 131 -7.32 5.64 4.78
C VAL A 131 -6.79 6.26 3.49
N GLY A 132 -5.96 7.29 3.61
CA GLY A 132 -5.37 8.01 2.49
C GLY A 132 -6.19 9.22 2.02
N ARG A 133 -5.53 10.08 1.25
CA ARG A 133 -6.08 11.32 0.69
C ARG A 133 -6.80 11.10 -0.63
N VAL A 134 -6.41 10.06 -1.35
CA VAL A 134 -6.91 9.75 -2.70
C VAL A 134 -7.81 8.52 -2.63
N SER A 135 -9.03 8.65 -3.13
CA SER A 135 -9.91 7.49 -3.27
C SER A 135 -9.35 6.53 -4.33
N PRO A 136 -9.14 5.24 -4.02
CA PRO A 136 -8.68 4.26 -5.00
C PRO A 136 -9.53 4.20 -6.26
N ARG A 137 -10.84 4.55 -6.16
CA ARG A 137 -11.78 4.56 -7.29
C ARG A 137 -11.48 5.67 -8.30
N GLN A 138 -10.76 6.72 -7.90
CA GLN A 138 -10.38 7.84 -8.77
C GLN A 138 -9.12 7.57 -9.58
N VAL A 139 -8.36 6.51 -9.21
CA VAL A 139 -7.12 6.15 -9.92
C VAL A 139 -7.47 5.26 -11.12
N LYS A 140 -7.31 5.79 -12.34
CA LYS A 140 -7.60 5.06 -13.58
C LYS A 140 -6.72 3.82 -13.71
N GLY A 141 -7.33 2.70 -14.12
CA GLY A 141 -6.63 1.45 -14.44
C GLY A 141 -6.32 0.59 -13.23
N GLU A 142 -6.58 1.03 -12.02
CA GLU A 142 -6.36 0.25 -10.82
C GLU A 142 -7.67 -0.39 -10.34
N ARG A 143 -7.62 -1.69 -10.03
CA ARG A 143 -8.74 -2.45 -9.48
C ARG A 143 -8.52 -2.60 -7.97
N PHE A 144 -8.97 -1.62 -7.21
CA PHE A 144 -8.89 -1.64 -5.76
C PHE A 144 -10.21 -2.01 -5.10
N SER A 145 -10.11 -2.70 -3.98
CA SER A 145 -11.19 -2.82 -3.01
C SER A 145 -10.76 -2.09 -1.74
N PRO A 146 -11.31 -0.91 -1.42
CA PRO A 146 -10.98 -0.23 -0.17
C PRO A 146 -11.41 -1.10 1.01
N SER A 147 -10.47 -1.35 1.92
CA SER A 147 -10.68 -2.25 3.05
C SER A 147 -10.98 -1.51 4.36
N GLN A 148 -10.81 -0.19 4.40
CA GLN A 148 -10.94 0.58 5.63
C GLN A 148 -11.92 1.74 5.50
N LYS A 149 -12.65 1.95 6.58
CA LYS A 149 -13.39 3.16 6.87
C LYS A 149 -12.91 3.69 8.20
N ILE A 150 -12.94 4.99 8.37
CA ILE A 150 -12.64 5.66 9.63
C ILE A 150 -13.78 6.59 9.97
N ASP A 151 -14.09 6.71 11.26
CA ASP A 151 -14.87 7.80 11.80
C ASP A 151 -13.91 8.79 12.48
N PRO A 152 -13.58 9.92 11.86
CA PRO A 152 -12.63 10.86 12.41
C PRO A 152 -13.11 11.50 13.70
N VAL A 153 -14.43 11.61 13.91
CA VAL A 153 -15.05 12.10 15.15
C VAL A 153 -14.71 11.15 16.29
N ALA A 154 -14.97 9.85 16.10
CA ALA A 154 -14.64 8.83 17.10
C ALA A 154 -13.13 8.83 17.43
N VAL A 155 -12.27 8.94 16.42
CA VAL A 155 -10.81 8.98 16.63
C VAL A 155 -10.39 10.14 17.52
N VAL A 156 -10.91 11.34 17.28
CA VAL A 156 -10.56 12.51 18.11
C VAL A 156 -11.10 12.37 19.52
N LEU A 157 -12.30 11.84 19.70
CA LEU A 157 -12.87 11.58 21.03
C LEU A 157 -12.08 10.54 21.81
N GLU A 158 -11.60 9.50 21.15
CA GLU A 158 -10.70 8.50 21.74
C GLU A 158 -9.32 9.10 22.05
N ALA A 159 -8.75 9.88 21.14
CA ALA A 159 -7.51 10.62 21.36
C ALA A 159 -7.61 11.53 22.59
N ALA A 160 -8.72 12.29 22.73
CA ALA A 160 -8.93 13.17 23.87
C ALA A 160 -8.98 12.43 25.21
N LYS A 161 -9.41 11.17 25.23
CA LYS A 161 -9.50 10.31 26.42
C LYS A 161 -8.26 9.46 26.67
N ALA A 162 -7.39 9.31 25.67
CA ALA A 162 -6.24 8.42 25.76
C ALA A 162 -5.26 8.86 26.88
N SER A 163 -4.89 7.94 27.77
CA SER A 163 -3.87 8.14 28.80
C SER A 163 -2.48 8.34 28.16
N ASP A 164 -2.19 7.59 27.09
CA ASP A 164 -1.03 7.77 26.22
C ASP A 164 -1.49 8.29 24.84
N LEU A 165 -1.63 9.61 24.73
CA LEU A 165 -2.01 10.26 23.49
C LEU A 165 -0.98 10.03 22.38
N LYS A 166 0.32 10.05 22.74
CA LYS A 166 1.39 9.86 21.75
C LYS A 166 1.30 8.48 21.13
N GLY A 167 1.25 7.43 21.96
CA GLY A 167 1.13 6.05 21.47
C GLY A 167 -0.16 5.83 20.67
N TYR A 168 -1.27 6.46 21.06
CA TYR A 168 -2.52 6.41 20.30
C TYR A 168 -2.36 7.00 18.89
N LEU A 169 -1.80 8.20 18.76
CA LEU A 169 -1.60 8.87 17.47
C LEU A 169 -0.56 8.14 16.59
N GLU A 170 0.50 7.61 17.18
CA GLU A 170 1.49 6.78 16.49
C GLU A 170 0.91 5.44 16.00
N GLY A 171 -0.19 4.99 16.59
CA GLY A 171 -0.94 3.80 16.17
C GLY A 171 -1.88 4.02 14.97
N LEU A 172 -2.17 5.27 14.59
CA LEU A 172 -3.09 5.57 13.48
C LEU A 172 -2.56 5.14 12.10
N PRO A 173 -1.28 5.39 11.74
CA PRO A 173 -0.72 4.96 10.46
C PRO A 173 -0.71 3.42 10.31
N PRO A 174 -0.59 2.89 9.09
CA PRO A 174 -0.38 1.46 8.87
C PRO A 174 0.86 0.96 9.62
N GLN A 175 0.71 -0.12 10.41
CA GLN A 175 1.76 -0.68 11.26
C GLN A 175 2.60 -1.77 10.57
N SER A 176 2.42 -1.98 9.26
CA SER A 176 3.14 -3.00 8.52
C SER A 176 4.65 -2.70 8.40
N PRO A 177 5.53 -3.72 8.42
CA PRO A 177 6.96 -3.53 8.20
C PRO A 177 7.27 -2.82 6.87
N VAL A 178 6.46 -3.04 5.83
CA VAL A 178 6.61 -2.39 4.52
C VAL A 178 6.38 -0.89 4.62
N TYR A 179 5.35 -0.46 5.36
CA TYR A 179 5.07 0.97 5.55
C TYR A 179 6.20 1.66 6.32
N ARG A 180 6.69 1.02 7.40
CA ARG A 180 7.84 1.53 8.16
C ARG A 180 9.11 1.60 7.32
N GLY A 181 9.34 0.59 6.47
CA GLY A 181 10.43 0.61 5.49
C GLY A 181 10.35 1.80 4.52
N LEU A 182 9.15 2.16 4.06
CA LEU A 182 8.94 3.34 3.22
C LEU A 182 9.16 4.65 4.00
N GLN A 183 8.80 4.74 5.28
CA GLN A 183 9.12 5.90 6.12
C GLN A 183 10.64 6.10 6.23
N MET A 184 11.39 5.03 6.53
CA MET A 184 12.85 5.09 6.58
C MET A 184 13.46 5.48 5.23
N ALA A 185 12.94 4.93 4.13
CA ALA A 185 13.38 5.28 2.78
C ALA A 185 13.08 6.75 2.46
N LEU A 186 11.91 7.27 2.85
CA LEU A 186 11.53 8.68 2.66
C LEU A 186 12.48 9.62 3.43
N ALA A 187 12.76 9.30 4.69
CA ALA A 187 13.69 10.08 5.51
C ALA A 187 15.10 10.09 4.89
N LYS A 188 15.59 8.94 4.42
CA LYS A 188 16.89 8.83 3.75
C LYS A 188 16.93 9.60 2.43
N LEU A 189 15.91 9.51 1.60
CA LEU A 189 15.84 10.26 0.34
C LEU A 189 15.84 11.78 0.58
N ARG A 190 15.12 12.24 1.61
CA ARG A 190 15.13 13.67 1.99
C ARG A 190 16.46 14.14 2.52
N SER A 191 17.16 13.31 3.29
CA SER A 191 18.52 13.66 3.74
C SER A 191 19.50 13.82 2.57
N TRP A 192 19.33 13.05 1.51
CA TRP A 192 20.09 13.23 0.27
C TRP A 192 19.65 14.49 -0.50
N GLU A 193 18.34 14.73 -0.61
CA GLU A 193 17.78 15.92 -1.25
C GLU A 193 18.32 17.23 -0.59
N ALA A 194 18.45 17.24 0.73
CA ALA A 194 19.04 18.36 1.46
C ALA A 194 20.54 18.56 1.17
N GLN A 195 21.24 17.52 0.69
CA GLN A 195 22.64 17.59 0.25
C GLN A 195 22.79 17.96 -1.24
N GLY A 196 21.69 18.06 -1.96
CA GLY A 196 21.61 18.31 -3.39
C GLY A 196 21.28 17.08 -4.23
N GLU A 197 21.09 17.26 -5.54
CA GLU A 197 20.84 16.17 -6.47
C GLU A 197 22.08 15.27 -6.57
N TRP A 198 21.85 13.97 -6.68
CA TRP A 198 22.95 13.02 -6.90
C TRP A 198 23.58 13.14 -8.30
N PRO A 199 24.85 12.75 -8.45
CA PRO A 199 25.56 12.79 -9.73
C PRO A 199 24.82 12.01 -10.80
N LYS A 200 24.72 12.55 -12.01
CA LYS A 200 24.15 11.88 -13.18
C LYS A 200 25.26 11.21 -13.98
N ILE A 201 24.88 10.12 -14.65
CA ILE A 201 25.74 9.41 -15.59
C ILE A 201 25.33 9.83 -17.00
N SER A 202 26.29 10.32 -17.78
CA SER A 202 26.05 10.71 -19.17
C SER A 202 25.69 9.50 -20.03
N GLU A 203 24.94 9.74 -21.12
CA GLU A 203 24.65 8.70 -22.11
C GLU A 203 25.93 8.24 -22.82
N GLY A 204 25.90 7.03 -23.37
CA GLY A 204 27.02 6.47 -24.12
C GLY A 204 26.98 4.93 -24.18
N SER A 205 28.05 4.34 -24.65
CA SER A 205 28.23 2.88 -24.75
C SER A 205 28.11 2.22 -23.35
N LYS A 206 27.83 0.91 -23.33
CA LYS A 206 27.79 0.14 -22.08
C LYS A 206 29.15 0.21 -21.35
N LEU A 207 29.09 0.24 -20.01
CA LEU A 207 30.29 0.09 -19.17
C LEU A 207 30.38 -1.35 -18.70
N GLU A 208 31.55 -1.94 -18.80
CA GLU A 208 31.81 -3.36 -18.53
C GLU A 208 33.01 -3.51 -17.60
N PRO A 209 33.00 -4.49 -16.68
CA PRO A 209 34.17 -4.78 -15.85
C PRO A 209 35.46 -4.95 -16.65
N GLY A 210 36.56 -4.47 -16.10
CA GLY A 210 37.90 -4.51 -16.72
C GLY A 210 38.18 -3.42 -17.77
N LYS A 211 37.16 -2.63 -18.17
CA LYS A 211 37.31 -1.54 -19.14
C LYS A 211 37.44 -0.18 -18.46
N SER A 212 38.11 0.77 -19.13
CA SER A 212 38.27 2.14 -18.65
C SER A 212 37.40 3.11 -19.44
N SER A 213 36.78 4.08 -18.73
CA SER A 213 36.00 5.13 -19.34
C SER A 213 35.86 6.33 -18.37
N PRO A 214 35.89 7.58 -18.86
CA PRO A 214 35.58 8.75 -18.00
C PRO A 214 34.20 8.65 -17.32
N ARG A 215 33.23 7.93 -17.90
CA ARG A 215 31.90 7.71 -17.32
C ARG A 215 31.94 6.76 -16.11
N VAL A 216 33.01 5.98 -15.94
CA VAL A 216 33.19 5.15 -14.72
C VAL A 216 33.37 6.03 -13.49
N VAL A 217 34.03 7.18 -13.61
CA VAL A 217 34.16 8.14 -12.54
C VAL A 217 32.78 8.67 -12.10
N GLN A 218 31.90 8.96 -13.07
CA GLN A 218 30.52 9.38 -12.78
C GLN A 218 29.74 8.25 -12.06
N LEU A 219 29.90 7.00 -12.51
CA LEU A 219 29.30 5.83 -11.91
C LEU A 219 29.75 5.63 -10.46
N ARG A 220 31.04 5.76 -10.16
CA ARG A 220 31.59 5.70 -8.81
C ARG A 220 30.96 6.73 -7.91
N LYS A 221 30.99 8.01 -8.31
CA LYS A 221 30.38 9.13 -7.56
C LYS A 221 28.89 8.89 -7.32
N ARG A 222 28.19 8.35 -8.32
CA ARG A 222 26.75 8.05 -8.20
C ARG A 222 26.45 6.93 -7.20
N LEU A 223 27.19 5.82 -7.22
CA LEU A 223 27.01 4.70 -6.30
C LEU A 223 27.50 5.02 -4.89
N ALA A 224 28.55 5.84 -4.76
CA ALA A 224 29.01 6.35 -3.48
C ALA A 224 27.94 7.23 -2.80
N ALA A 225 27.30 8.12 -3.56
CA ALA A 225 26.26 9.00 -3.04
C ALA A 225 25.06 8.24 -2.44
N THR A 226 24.82 7.00 -2.87
CA THR A 226 23.72 6.16 -2.35
C THR A 226 24.17 4.99 -1.49
N GLY A 227 25.48 4.88 -1.25
CA GLY A 227 26.09 3.96 -0.28
C GLY A 227 26.29 2.54 -0.78
N GLU A 228 26.15 2.27 -2.10
CA GLU A 228 26.51 0.98 -2.69
C GLU A 228 28.03 0.79 -2.77
N LEU A 229 28.77 1.90 -2.83
CA LEU A 229 30.24 1.90 -2.87
C LEU A 229 30.76 2.70 -1.67
N ALA A 230 31.36 2.00 -0.70
CA ALA A 230 31.74 2.60 0.59
C ALA A 230 32.95 3.56 0.50
N GLU A 231 33.86 3.40 -0.47
CA GLU A 231 35.18 4.06 -0.48
C GLU A 231 35.36 5.13 -1.56
N ALA A 232 34.31 5.49 -2.33
CA ALA A 232 34.52 6.15 -3.63
C ALA A 232 34.37 7.67 -3.65
N VAL A 233 34.28 8.35 -2.52
CA VAL A 233 34.07 9.81 -2.53
C VAL A 233 35.22 10.56 -3.20
N ASN A 234 36.43 9.98 -3.26
CA ASN A 234 37.64 10.58 -3.84
C ASN A 234 38.37 9.71 -4.86
N ASP A 235 37.76 8.60 -5.34
CA ASP A 235 38.36 7.75 -6.35
C ASP A 235 37.93 8.14 -7.78
N ASP A 236 38.74 8.94 -8.45
CA ASP A 236 38.53 9.35 -9.84
C ASP A 236 39.09 8.35 -10.86
N SER A 237 39.34 7.09 -10.46
CA SER A 237 39.79 6.03 -11.35
C SER A 237 38.81 5.77 -12.49
N PRO A 238 39.20 5.83 -13.75
CA PRO A 238 38.36 5.49 -14.88
C PRO A 238 38.23 3.97 -15.09
N LEU A 239 38.95 3.14 -14.32
CA LEU A 239 38.91 1.69 -14.43
C LEU A 239 37.63 1.12 -13.76
N TYR A 240 36.89 0.31 -14.49
CA TYR A 240 35.75 -0.45 -13.96
C TYR A 240 36.26 -1.74 -13.28
N ASP A 241 36.69 -1.62 -12.03
CA ASP A 241 37.21 -2.72 -11.23
C ASP A 241 36.14 -3.65 -10.67
N ASP A 242 36.54 -4.74 -10.02
CA ASP A 242 35.62 -5.74 -9.47
C ASP A 242 34.79 -5.21 -8.29
N LYS A 243 35.33 -4.28 -7.49
CA LYS A 243 34.59 -3.63 -6.39
C LYS A 243 33.41 -2.85 -6.95
N LEU A 244 33.62 -2.07 -8.00
CA LEU A 244 32.60 -1.32 -8.69
C LEU A 244 31.56 -2.26 -9.34
N ALA A 245 32.02 -3.36 -9.96
CA ALA A 245 31.14 -4.37 -10.56
C ALA A 245 30.22 -5.00 -9.51
N GLN A 246 30.72 -5.27 -8.32
CA GLN A 246 29.92 -5.78 -7.21
C GLN A 246 28.89 -4.74 -6.74
N ALA A 247 29.26 -3.47 -6.59
CA ALA A 247 28.36 -2.38 -6.24
C ALA A 247 27.25 -2.20 -7.28
N VAL A 248 27.58 -2.35 -8.57
CA VAL A 248 26.57 -2.30 -9.65
C VAL A 248 25.60 -3.47 -9.56
N ARG A 249 26.06 -4.70 -9.33
CA ARG A 249 25.18 -5.86 -9.14
C ARG A 249 24.23 -5.68 -7.97
N LEU A 250 24.70 -5.16 -6.84
CA LEU A 250 23.85 -4.83 -5.69
C LEU A 250 22.80 -3.78 -6.04
N TYR A 251 23.20 -2.74 -6.79
CA TYR A 251 22.26 -1.72 -7.26
C TYR A 251 21.22 -2.31 -8.22
N GLN A 252 21.64 -3.13 -9.18
CA GLN A 252 20.76 -3.78 -10.15
C GLN A 252 19.75 -4.69 -9.46
N ASP A 253 20.19 -5.57 -8.57
CA ASP A 253 19.35 -6.50 -7.82
C ASP A 253 18.25 -5.74 -7.05
N ARG A 254 18.63 -4.76 -6.22
CA ARG A 254 17.64 -3.97 -5.47
C ARG A 254 16.74 -3.08 -6.34
N SER A 255 17.14 -2.80 -7.58
CA SER A 255 16.38 -2.00 -8.55
C SER A 255 15.51 -2.86 -9.47
N GLY A 256 15.50 -4.19 -9.29
CA GLY A 256 14.73 -5.13 -10.11
C GLY A 256 15.30 -5.27 -11.54
N LEU A 257 16.59 -5.01 -11.71
CA LEU A 257 17.33 -5.22 -12.96
C LEU A 257 18.11 -6.55 -12.88
N GLU A 258 18.52 -7.09 -14.03
CA GLU A 258 19.41 -8.24 -14.07
C GLU A 258 20.77 -7.89 -13.44
N PRO A 259 21.24 -8.61 -12.39
CA PRO A 259 22.47 -8.27 -11.67
C PRO A 259 23.73 -8.79 -12.38
N ASP A 260 23.89 -8.46 -13.66
CA ASP A 260 25.00 -8.88 -14.52
C ASP A 260 26.28 -8.07 -14.28
N GLY A 261 26.19 -6.91 -13.63
CA GLY A 261 27.31 -6.00 -13.40
C GLY A 261 27.65 -5.15 -14.63
N VAL A 262 26.84 -5.17 -15.69
CA VAL A 262 27.03 -4.35 -16.89
C VAL A 262 26.14 -3.11 -16.83
N VAL A 263 26.71 -1.92 -16.98
CA VAL A 263 25.93 -0.67 -16.98
C VAL A 263 25.47 -0.36 -18.40
N GLY A 264 24.36 -0.99 -18.79
CA GLY A 264 23.65 -0.74 -20.03
C GLY A 264 22.64 0.42 -19.91
N ARG A 265 21.86 0.64 -20.97
CA ARG A 265 20.86 1.71 -21.05
C ARG A 265 19.84 1.66 -19.91
N ALA A 266 19.34 0.48 -19.56
CA ALA A 266 18.36 0.31 -18.47
C ALA A 266 18.95 0.71 -17.12
N THR A 267 20.20 0.29 -16.84
CA THR A 267 20.92 0.60 -15.60
C THR A 267 21.19 2.11 -15.49
N VAL A 268 21.64 2.76 -16.58
CA VAL A 268 21.84 4.22 -16.60
C VAL A 268 20.52 4.96 -16.36
N ALA A 269 19.44 4.55 -17.01
CA ALA A 269 18.13 5.15 -16.80
C ALA A 269 17.65 5.04 -15.35
N ALA A 270 17.87 3.88 -14.70
CA ALA A 270 17.51 3.68 -13.29
C ALA A 270 18.39 4.51 -12.34
N LEU A 271 19.70 4.61 -12.59
CA LEU A 271 20.64 5.43 -11.81
C LEU A 271 20.34 6.93 -11.92
N ASN A 272 19.85 7.37 -13.07
CA ASN A 272 19.56 8.79 -13.36
C ASN A 272 18.16 9.24 -12.96
N VAL A 273 17.33 8.38 -12.36
CA VAL A 273 16.02 8.80 -11.84
C VAL A 273 16.22 9.90 -10.78
N PRO A 274 15.66 11.10 -10.92
CA PRO A 274 15.84 12.21 -9.96
C PRO A 274 15.35 11.85 -8.56
N LEU A 275 15.97 12.45 -7.52
CA LEU A 275 15.56 12.29 -6.11
C LEU A 275 14.09 12.65 -5.91
N SER A 276 13.65 13.77 -6.45
CA SER A 276 12.25 14.21 -6.39
C SER A 276 11.28 13.15 -6.92
N ARG A 277 11.66 12.45 -8.00
CA ARG A 277 10.86 11.35 -8.56
C ARG A 277 10.82 10.14 -7.62
N ARG A 278 11.95 9.80 -6.98
CA ARG A 278 12.01 8.71 -5.99
C ARG A 278 11.17 9.03 -4.77
N ILE A 279 11.26 10.25 -4.24
CA ILE A 279 10.42 10.73 -3.14
C ILE A 279 8.94 10.63 -3.51
N ALA A 280 8.55 11.10 -4.70
CA ALA A 280 7.17 10.98 -5.17
C ALA A 280 6.70 9.52 -5.28
N GLN A 281 7.57 8.59 -5.74
CA GLN A 281 7.26 7.16 -5.77
C GLN A 281 7.04 6.59 -4.37
N VAL A 282 7.88 6.94 -3.39
CA VAL A 282 7.72 6.50 -2.00
C VAL A 282 6.42 7.03 -1.43
N LYS A 283 6.13 8.32 -1.57
CA LYS A 283 4.87 8.94 -1.11
C LYS A 283 3.64 8.27 -1.72
N ALA A 284 3.65 8.01 -3.03
CA ALA A 284 2.55 7.33 -3.72
C ALA A 284 2.35 5.88 -3.23
N ASN A 285 3.44 5.17 -2.90
CA ASN A 285 3.34 3.81 -2.36
C ASN A 285 2.88 3.80 -0.88
N MET A 286 3.27 4.80 -0.08
CA MET A 286 2.73 4.99 1.26
C MET A 286 1.22 5.26 1.21
N GLU A 287 0.75 6.09 0.26
CA GLU A 287 -0.68 6.31 0.00
C GLU A 287 -1.41 5.00 -0.33
N ARG A 288 -0.87 4.18 -1.25
CA ARG A 288 -1.45 2.88 -1.60
C ARG A 288 -1.52 1.89 -0.44
N LEU A 289 -0.54 1.92 0.47
CA LEU A 289 -0.55 1.05 1.65
C LEU A 289 -1.64 1.45 2.66
N ARG A 290 -2.07 2.70 2.71
CA ARG A 290 -3.21 3.14 3.54
C ARG A 290 -4.54 2.55 3.08
N TRP A 291 -4.65 2.19 1.81
CA TRP A 291 -5.84 1.52 1.27
C TRP A 291 -5.93 0.04 1.68
N GLN A 292 -4.88 -0.50 2.27
CA GLN A 292 -4.82 -1.87 2.80
C GLN A 292 -5.25 -1.90 4.28
N PRO A 293 -5.59 -3.08 4.84
CA PRO A 293 -5.83 -3.21 6.28
C PRO A 293 -4.64 -2.68 7.09
N ALA A 294 -4.91 -1.87 8.12
CA ALA A 294 -3.87 -1.30 8.98
C ALA A 294 -3.07 -2.40 9.71
N GLN A 295 -3.73 -3.53 10.00
CA GLN A 295 -3.14 -4.70 10.63
C GLN A 295 -3.38 -5.93 9.75
N LEU A 296 -2.32 -6.66 9.46
CA LEU A 296 -2.35 -7.85 8.63
C LEU A 296 -2.53 -9.15 9.44
N GLY A 297 -2.59 -9.03 10.80
CA GLY A 297 -2.61 -10.19 11.69
C GLY A 297 -1.24 -10.86 11.84
N SER A 298 -1.20 -11.98 12.60
CA SER A 298 0.04 -12.73 12.86
C SER A 298 0.47 -13.61 11.67
N ARG A 299 -0.45 -13.95 10.78
CA ARG A 299 -0.19 -14.78 9.59
C ARG A 299 -0.83 -14.14 8.36
N TYR A 300 -0.02 -13.92 7.33
CA TYR A 300 -0.50 -13.38 6.07
C TYR A 300 0.42 -13.75 4.90
N VAL A 301 -0.16 -13.71 3.71
CA VAL A 301 0.58 -13.76 2.44
C VAL A 301 0.51 -12.37 1.82
N PHE A 302 1.66 -11.85 1.42
CA PHE A 302 1.78 -10.54 0.78
C PHE A 302 2.37 -10.71 -0.62
N VAL A 303 1.60 -10.33 -1.64
CA VAL A 303 2.04 -10.35 -3.03
C VAL A 303 2.40 -8.94 -3.48
N ASN A 304 3.67 -8.72 -3.75
CA ASN A 304 4.16 -7.49 -4.36
C ASN A 304 4.09 -7.63 -5.90
N ILE A 305 2.96 -7.24 -6.48
CA ILE A 305 2.70 -7.38 -7.91
C ILE A 305 3.81 -6.76 -8.77
N PRO A 306 4.25 -5.48 -8.55
CA PRO A 306 5.32 -4.89 -9.33
C PRO A 306 6.68 -5.57 -9.21
N ALA A 307 6.93 -6.26 -8.11
CA ALA A 307 8.18 -6.99 -7.88
C ALA A 307 8.11 -8.46 -8.29
N TYR A 308 6.94 -8.95 -8.72
CA TYR A 308 6.72 -10.37 -9.03
C TYR A 308 7.12 -11.28 -7.85
N GLN A 309 6.80 -10.87 -6.63
CA GLN A 309 7.26 -11.54 -5.41
C GLN A 309 6.11 -11.78 -4.46
N LEU A 310 6.11 -12.97 -3.84
CA LEU A 310 5.23 -13.36 -2.77
C LEU A 310 6.06 -13.64 -1.52
N VAL A 311 5.62 -13.12 -0.38
CA VAL A 311 6.13 -13.50 0.94
C VAL A 311 4.99 -14.04 1.80
N ALA A 312 5.23 -15.14 2.50
CA ALA A 312 4.38 -15.61 3.57
C ALA A 312 5.04 -15.27 4.91
N VAL A 313 4.26 -14.68 5.81
CA VAL A 313 4.72 -14.23 7.13
C VAL A 313 3.91 -14.94 8.21
N ALA A 314 4.59 -15.44 9.23
CA ALA A 314 3.99 -15.91 10.45
C ALA A 314 4.74 -15.32 11.64
N ASP A 315 3.98 -14.76 12.60
CA ASP A 315 4.49 -14.19 13.85
C ASP A 315 5.64 -13.18 13.63
N GLY A 316 5.46 -12.31 12.63
CA GLY A 316 6.40 -11.27 12.24
C GLY A 316 7.65 -11.74 11.48
N LYS A 317 7.78 -13.06 11.22
CA LYS A 317 8.91 -13.65 10.50
C LYS A 317 8.50 -14.10 9.10
N VAL A 318 9.34 -13.81 8.11
CA VAL A 318 9.17 -14.35 6.76
C VAL A 318 9.43 -15.86 6.80
N GLN A 319 8.44 -16.65 6.44
CA GLN A 319 8.51 -18.11 6.35
C GLN A 319 8.82 -18.57 4.93
N LEU A 320 8.33 -17.84 3.93
CA LEU A 320 8.46 -18.17 2.54
C LEU A 320 8.64 -16.90 1.73
N ASN A 321 9.54 -16.95 0.76
CA ASN A 321 9.76 -15.89 -0.22
C ASN A 321 9.99 -16.55 -1.57
N MET A 322 9.18 -16.17 -2.59
CA MET A 322 9.25 -16.76 -3.92
C MET A 322 8.88 -15.76 -5.01
N LYS A 323 9.36 -16.01 -6.23
CA LYS A 323 8.87 -15.33 -7.42
C LYS A 323 7.46 -15.84 -7.75
N VAL A 324 6.63 -14.97 -8.34
CA VAL A 324 5.26 -15.31 -8.76
C VAL A 324 4.95 -14.72 -10.13
N ILE A 325 4.05 -15.40 -10.84
CA ILE A 325 3.43 -14.89 -12.06
C ILE A 325 2.25 -14.02 -11.66
N VAL A 326 2.15 -12.84 -12.26
CA VAL A 326 1.04 -11.91 -12.06
C VAL A 326 0.41 -11.51 -13.39
N GLY A 327 -0.74 -10.85 -13.32
CA GLY A 327 -1.45 -10.40 -14.51
C GLY A 327 -0.63 -9.42 -15.37
N ARG A 328 -0.73 -9.58 -16.68
CA ARG A 328 -0.11 -8.69 -17.67
C ARG A 328 -0.80 -7.31 -17.73
N PRO A 329 -0.18 -6.25 -18.28
CA PRO A 329 -0.74 -4.90 -18.29
C PRO A 329 -2.15 -4.76 -18.87
N LYS A 330 -2.51 -5.59 -19.85
CA LYS A 330 -3.87 -5.62 -20.43
C LYS A 330 -4.91 -6.30 -19.54
N ARG A 331 -4.47 -7.18 -18.61
CA ARG A 331 -5.29 -7.91 -17.63
C ARG A 331 -4.57 -7.89 -16.27
N PRO A 332 -4.47 -6.70 -15.63
CA PRO A 332 -3.68 -6.57 -14.41
C PRO A 332 -4.32 -7.31 -13.24
N SER A 333 -3.48 -7.88 -12.39
CA SER A 333 -3.92 -8.40 -11.09
C SER A 333 -4.51 -7.26 -10.25
N PRO A 334 -5.68 -7.47 -9.62
CA PRO A 334 -6.28 -6.47 -8.75
C PRO A 334 -5.50 -6.31 -7.44
N VAL A 335 -5.65 -5.14 -6.81
CA VAL A 335 -5.03 -4.85 -5.50
C VAL A 335 -6.12 -4.80 -4.43
N PHE A 336 -6.07 -5.74 -3.50
CA PHE A 336 -7.02 -5.84 -2.39
C PHE A 336 -6.45 -6.75 -1.28
N ALA A 337 -7.18 -6.86 -0.18
CA ALA A 337 -6.91 -7.82 0.88
C ALA A 337 -8.15 -8.66 1.11
N ASP A 338 -7.95 -9.97 1.33
CA ASP A 338 -9.02 -10.90 1.66
C ASP A 338 -8.47 -12.06 2.51
N LEU A 339 -9.33 -12.98 2.89
CA LEU A 339 -9.01 -14.15 3.71
C LEU A 339 -9.02 -15.41 2.84
N ILE A 340 -7.94 -16.19 2.87
CA ILE A 340 -7.96 -17.56 2.35
C ILE A 340 -8.96 -18.36 3.21
N ARG A 341 -9.97 -18.92 2.56
CA ARG A 341 -11.05 -19.67 3.19
C ARG A 341 -11.00 -21.16 2.89
N MET A 342 -10.39 -21.52 1.78
CA MET A 342 -10.35 -22.90 1.30
C MET A 342 -9.04 -23.16 0.56
N VAL A 343 -8.54 -24.36 0.70
CA VAL A 343 -7.43 -24.89 -0.10
C VAL A 343 -7.99 -26.10 -0.87
N GLU A 344 -7.82 -26.09 -2.17
CA GLU A 344 -8.24 -27.16 -3.08
C GLU A 344 -6.99 -27.86 -3.62
N PHE A 345 -6.89 -29.16 -3.43
CA PHE A 345 -5.81 -29.99 -3.97
C PHE A 345 -6.25 -30.66 -5.26
N ASN A 346 -5.35 -30.73 -6.22
CA ASN A 346 -5.60 -31.25 -7.55
C ASN A 346 -6.88 -30.63 -8.18
N PRO A 347 -6.88 -29.27 -8.32
CA PRO A 347 -8.08 -28.57 -8.78
C PRO A 347 -8.39 -28.86 -10.24
N ASP A 348 -9.68 -28.87 -10.58
CA ASP A 348 -10.13 -28.66 -11.94
C ASP A 348 -9.91 -27.19 -12.34
N TRP A 349 -9.51 -26.95 -13.59
CA TRP A 349 -9.51 -25.59 -14.11
C TRP A 349 -10.72 -25.36 -15.02
N HIS A 350 -11.67 -24.60 -14.55
CA HIS A 350 -12.75 -24.06 -15.36
C HIS A 350 -12.23 -22.79 -16.05
N VAL A 351 -12.11 -22.85 -17.39
CA VAL A 351 -11.58 -21.72 -18.17
C VAL A 351 -12.54 -20.54 -18.09
N PRO A 352 -12.09 -19.37 -17.58
CA PRO A 352 -12.94 -18.19 -17.53
C PRO A 352 -13.46 -17.78 -18.91
N PRO A 353 -14.71 -17.27 -19.02
CA PRO A 353 -15.31 -16.90 -20.32
C PRO A 353 -14.48 -15.92 -21.14
N THR A 354 -13.75 -15.03 -20.46
CA THR A 354 -12.86 -14.08 -21.14
C THR A 354 -11.67 -14.78 -21.79
N ILE A 355 -11.06 -15.76 -21.09
CA ILE A 355 -9.94 -16.55 -21.61
C ILE A 355 -10.44 -17.47 -22.73
N ALA A 356 -11.59 -18.11 -22.54
CA ALA A 356 -12.19 -18.93 -23.59
C ALA A 356 -12.38 -18.14 -24.90
N ARG A 357 -12.91 -16.92 -24.81
CA ARG A 357 -13.18 -16.06 -25.97
C ARG A 357 -11.92 -15.46 -26.59
N GLU A 358 -10.99 -14.98 -25.76
CA GLU A 358 -9.86 -14.17 -26.24
C GLU A 358 -8.60 -14.98 -26.50
N ASP A 359 -8.41 -16.10 -25.78
CA ASP A 359 -7.17 -16.86 -25.84
C ASP A 359 -7.38 -18.30 -26.41
N VAL A 360 -8.63 -18.82 -26.42
CA VAL A 360 -8.88 -20.20 -26.91
C VAL A 360 -9.63 -20.19 -28.24
N LEU A 361 -10.75 -19.47 -28.33
CA LEU A 361 -11.60 -19.45 -29.53
C LEU A 361 -10.86 -19.11 -30.84
N PRO A 362 -9.96 -18.10 -30.89
CA PRO A 362 -9.24 -17.81 -32.13
C PRO A 362 -8.44 -19.00 -32.66
N HIS A 363 -7.87 -19.79 -31.75
CA HIS A 363 -7.12 -20.99 -32.11
C HIS A 363 -7.98 -22.17 -32.44
N LEU A 364 -9.18 -22.32 -31.80
CA LEU A 364 -10.15 -23.36 -32.18
C LEU A 364 -10.69 -23.17 -33.59
N ILE A 365 -10.76 -21.95 -34.07
CA ILE A 365 -11.15 -21.64 -35.47
C ILE A 365 -10.11 -22.17 -36.45
N GLU A 366 -8.81 -22.08 -36.07
CA GLU A 366 -7.70 -22.55 -36.91
C GLU A 366 -7.45 -24.05 -36.76
N ASP A 367 -7.54 -24.57 -35.53
CA ASP A 367 -7.32 -25.97 -35.17
C ASP A 367 -8.27 -26.39 -34.04
N PRO A 368 -9.29 -27.19 -34.31
CA PRO A 368 -10.23 -27.71 -33.31
C PRO A 368 -9.56 -28.47 -32.16
N ASN A 369 -8.40 -29.10 -32.39
CA ASN A 369 -7.68 -29.85 -31.35
C ASN A 369 -6.90 -28.97 -30.40
N TYR A 370 -6.72 -27.69 -30.70
CA TYR A 370 -5.87 -26.75 -29.94
C TYR A 370 -6.13 -26.79 -28.42
N ALA A 371 -7.40 -26.79 -28.02
CA ALA A 371 -7.77 -26.77 -26.60
C ALA A 371 -7.25 -28.00 -25.85
N LEU A 372 -7.41 -29.19 -26.45
CA LEU A 372 -6.99 -30.46 -25.86
C LEU A 372 -5.46 -30.63 -25.92
N GLU A 373 -4.85 -30.41 -27.07
CA GLU A 373 -3.44 -30.69 -27.29
C GLU A 373 -2.51 -29.72 -26.58
N HIS A 374 -2.81 -28.41 -26.64
CA HIS A 374 -1.94 -27.35 -26.11
C HIS A 374 -2.31 -26.90 -24.69
N LYS A 375 -3.57 -27.12 -24.25
CA LYS A 375 -4.06 -26.65 -22.96
C LYS A 375 -4.61 -27.75 -22.06
N ASN A 376 -4.69 -28.98 -22.51
CA ASN A 376 -5.33 -30.09 -21.81
C ASN A 376 -6.78 -29.75 -21.40
N VAL A 377 -7.48 -28.99 -22.24
CA VAL A 377 -8.82 -28.48 -21.98
C VAL A 377 -9.82 -29.26 -22.84
N ARG A 378 -10.79 -29.87 -22.18
CA ARG A 378 -11.95 -30.51 -22.81
C ARG A 378 -13.10 -29.52 -22.91
N ILE A 379 -13.97 -29.74 -23.90
CA ILE A 379 -15.09 -28.85 -24.22
C ILE A 379 -16.40 -29.60 -23.93
N TYR A 380 -17.30 -28.95 -23.21
CA TYR A 380 -18.59 -29.49 -22.79
C TYR A 380 -19.72 -28.55 -23.22
N GLN A 381 -20.84 -29.12 -23.71
CA GLN A 381 -22.09 -28.44 -23.94
C GLN A 381 -23.21 -29.14 -23.17
N ALA A 382 -23.97 -28.37 -22.37
CA ALA A 382 -25.02 -28.92 -21.49
C ALA A 382 -24.57 -30.11 -20.61
N GLY A 383 -23.28 -30.14 -20.23
CA GLY A 383 -22.69 -31.19 -19.37
C GLY A 383 -22.15 -32.40 -20.11
N VAL A 384 -22.32 -32.48 -21.43
CA VAL A 384 -21.81 -33.58 -22.28
C VAL A 384 -20.53 -33.11 -22.97
N GLU A 385 -19.49 -33.95 -23.00
CA GLU A 385 -18.28 -33.69 -23.76
C GLU A 385 -18.57 -33.61 -25.26
N VAL A 386 -18.05 -32.62 -25.93
CA VAL A 386 -18.28 -32.35 -27.35
C VAL A 386 -16.98 -32.58 -28.10
N ASP A 387 -17.07 -33.32 -29.21
CA ASP A 387 -15.98 -33.41 -30.18
C ASP A 387 -15.84 -32.05 -30.88
N PRO A 388 -14.69 -31.34 -30.69
CA PRO A 388 -14.51 -29.99 -31.22
C PRO A 388 -14.56 -29.94 -32.77
N HIS A 389 -14.35 -31.05 -33.46
CA HIS A 389 -14.49 -31.15 -34.92
C HIS A 389 -15.92 -31.08 -35.41
N THR A 390 -16.90 -31.33 -34.55
CA THR A 390 -18.34 -31.29 -34.89
C THR A 390 -18.93 -29.88 -34.78
N VAL A 391 -18.15 -28.90 -34.31
CA VAL A 391 -18.60 -27.55 -34.05
C VAL A 391 -17.96 -26.57 -35.08
N ASP A 392 -18.80 -25.80 -35.72
CA ASP A 392 -18.30 -24.65 -36.49
C ASP A 392 -17.95 -23.49 -35.59
N TRP A 393 -16.68 -23.40 -35.19
CA TRP A 393 -16.16 -22.37 -34.28
C TRP A 393 -16.18 -20.93 -34.85
N THR A 394 -16.39 -20.80 -36.18
CA THR A 394 -16.52 -19.48 -36.79
C THR A 394 -17.86 -18.80 -36.49
N THR A 395 -18.88 -19.61 -36.24
CA THR A 395 -20.27 -19.16 -35.97
C THR A 395 -20.74 -19.50 -34.56
N ALA A 396 -20.11 -20.45 -33.88
CA ALA A 396 -20.47 -20.88 -32.54
C ALA A 396 -20.24 -19.81 -31.49
N ASN A 397 -21.19 -19.65 -30.57
CA ASN A 397 -21.00 -18.80 -29.40
C ASN A 397 -20.25 -19.59 -28.30
N ILE A 398 -19.00 -19.29 -28.08
CA ILE A 398 -18.14 -19.98 -27.08
C ILE A 398 -18.74 -19.99 -25.67
N ARG A 399 -19.66 -19.08 -25.34
CA ARG A 399 -20.32 -19.00 -24.03
C ARG A 399 -21.30 -20.14 -23.77
N ASP A 400 -21.74 -20.81 -24.80
CA ASP A 400 -22.64 -21.95 -24.70
C ASP A 400 -21.88 -23.24 -24.36
N TYR A 401 -20.55 -23.16 -24.32
CA TYR A 401 -19.64 -24.24 -24.01
C TYR A 401 -18.90 -23.97 -22.70
N ARG A 402 -18.66 -25.03 -21.95
CA ARG A 402 -17.79 -25.05 -20.77
C ARG A 402 -16.47 -25.69 -21.12
N LEU A 403 -15.39 -24.96 -20.93
CA LEU A 403 -14.03 -25.42 -21.14
C LEU A 403 -13.43 -25.80 -19.79
N ARG A 404 -12.90 -27.02 -19.66
CA ARG A 404 -12.39 -27.54 -18.39
C ARG A 404 -11.11 -28.34 -18.63
N ALA A 405 -10.07 -28.08 -17.84
CA ALA A 405 -8.93 -28.97 -17.70
C ALA A 405 -9.06 -29.78 -16.42
N GLU A 406 -8.88 -31.10 -16.55
CA GLU A 406 -8.88 -32.02 -15.43
C GLU A 406 -7.59 -31.88 -14.57
N PRO A 407 -7.60 -32.37 -13.31
CA PRO A 407 -6.40 -32.44 -12.48
C PRO A 407 -5.30 -33.23 -13.19
N GLY A 408 -4.06 -32.77 -12.98
CA GLY A 408 -2.90 -33.46 -13.54
C GLY A 408 -1.73 -32.55 -13.88
N PRO A 409 -0.62 -33.13 -14.34
CA PRO A 409 0.64 -32.38 -14.55
C PRO A 409 0.55 -31.31 -15.65
N ARG A 410 -0.46 -31.40 -16.54
CA ARG A 410 -0.70 -30.38 -17.58
C ARG A 410 -1.76 -29.34 -17.21
N ASN A 411 -2.32 -29.40 -15.99
CA ASN A 411 -3.30 -28.42 -15.53
C ASN A 411 -2.56 -27.08 -15.21
N PRO A 412 -2.98 -25.95 -15.78
CA PRO A 412 -2.35 -24.65 -15.51
C PRO A 412 -2.42 -24.19 -14.05
N LEU A 413 -3.33 -24.75 -13.24
CA LEU A 413 -3.45 -24.44 -11.82
C LEU A 413 -2.49 -25.27 -10.94
N GLY A 414 -1.70 -26.17 -11.53
CA GLY A 414 -0.80 -27.05 -10.79
C GLY A 414 -1.55 -27.97 -9.83
N THR A 415 -0.97 -28.22 -8.67
CA THR A 415 -1.45 -29.17 -7.67
C THR A 415 -2.27 -28.57 -6.53
N VAL A 416 -2.25 -27.25 -6.36
CA VAL A 416 -2.90 -26.57 -5.25
C VAL A 416 -3.47 -25.20 -5.65
N LYS A 417 -4.65 -24.90 -5.12
CA LYS A 417 -5.35 -23.63 -5.31
C LYS A 417 -5.86 -23.10 -3.98
N PHE A 418 -5.59 -21.83 -3.70
CA PHE A 418 -6.00 -21.14 -2.49
C PHE A 418 -7.14 -20.18 -2.83
N LEU A 419 -8.31 -20.43 -2.27
CA LEU A 419 -9.54 -19.71 -2.57
C LEU A 419 -9.83 -18.66 -1.49
N PHE A 420 -10.07 -17.46 -1.94
CA PHE A 420 -10.55 -16.30 -1.18
C PHE A 420 -11.65 -15.61 -2.02
N PRO A 421 -12.94 -15.97 -1.81
CA PRO A 421 -14.03 -15.45 -2.62
C PRO A 421 -14.02 -13.94 -2.69
N ASN A 422 -13.93 -13.39 -3.89
CA ASN A 422 -13.80 -11.95 -4.14
C ASN A 422 -14.51 -11.57 -5.45
N ARG A 423 -14.83 -10.29 -5.60
CA ARG A 423 -15.53 -9.75 -6.78
C ARG A 423 -14.72 -9.76 -8.09
N PHE A 424 -13.44 -10.14 -8.02
CA PHE A 424 -12.53 -10.13 -9.18
C PHE A 424 -12.32 -11.55 -9.75
N ASP A 425 -12.86 -12.58 -9.09
CA ASP A 425 -12.69 -13.99 -9.43
C ASP A 425 -11.23 -14.42 -9.56
N VAL A 426 -10.37 -13.87 -8.67
CA VAL A 426 -8.95 -14.23 -8.60
C VAL A 426 -8.67 -15.10 -7.38
N TYR A 427 -7.66 -15.93 -7.50
CA TYR A 427 -7.17 -16.85 -6.47
C TYR A 427 -5.66 -17.03 -6.63
N LEU A 428 -4.99 -17.58 -5.62
CA LEU A 428 -3.60 -18.04 -5.76
C LEU A 428 -3.64 -19.52 -6.15
N HIS A 429 -2.71 -19.91 -6.98
CA HIS A 429 -2.56 -21.30 -7.39
C HIS A 429 -1.10 -21.62 -7.71
N ASP A 430 -0.79 -22.88 -7.71
CA ASP A 430 0.44 -23.44 -8.22
C ASP A 430 0.52 -23.26 -9.75
N THR A 431 1.60 -23.64 -10.37
CA THR A 431 1.79 -23.61 -11.83
C THR A 431 2.52 -24.87 -12.27
N ASN A 432 2.30 -25.24 -13.49
CA ASN A 432 3.02 -26.31 -14.16
C ASN A 432 4.25 -25.81 -14.98
N GLU A 433 4.55 -24.51 -14.88
CA GLU A 433 5.71 -23.84 -15.53
C GLU A 433 6.88 -23.65 -14.56
#